data_ce82591da71ec61b3f2da647238655ad
#
_entry.id   ce82591da71ec61b3f2da647238655ad
#
_cell.length_a   1.000
_cell.length_b   1.000
_cell.length_c   1.000
_cell.angle_alpha   90.00
_cell.angle_beta   90.00
_cell.angle_gamma   90.00
#
_symmetry.space_group_name_H-M   'P 1'
#
loop_
_entity.id
_entity.type
_entity.pdbx_description
1 polymer ?
#
loop_
_entity_poly.entity_id
_entity_poly.type
_entity_poly.pdbx_seq_one_letter_code
_entity_poly.pdbx_strand_id
1 'polypeptide(L)'
;MADQPTPPPSQSETPAANPAAGAAGGERGEGGEVGEAPSKKALKKAEAKAKKEAEKARRATEHQASQAAAKAAAGNTEDLAKDNYGDATPQTKIVAELVSLKSVGDEHLGKTIRARGWVQNSRMQGAKMAFVELREERNWAIQGVVAASPEGRPVSRQMVKWIGNINLESFVMVEARVEKPLEPVKSVRVSNYELHIAKCYVIAPGPEVLGMGLVVANKAVTNFDDEDAGQDVVEEIRKGVEATGLDNVPSASMATHLNNPAMHKRAPVQQAIADVRMATRKLFAEYLDSKGFNQFEPPGLIGAASEGGANVFVMPYFEKSACLAQSPQIYKQIEIAGGRKRVYCIGPVFRAENSNTPRHMTEFTGLDLEMEIEDSYHEVRDMLEAVLLHIFRGLAERCADQIALIRTVYPSEEFLLPGDGKEVRLTFAEGQALLRAEGPEEFRNVSDEEDMSTPQEKALGAIIRKKYHTDFYVLDKFPEGARPFYAIEDPENPKVTNPFDFFMRGQEILSGGQRIHVPTTLEARIRKKGIDPSSPGIKEYVDVFRSAGVPPHGGGGIGLDRVVAWYLNLPSVHLTSYYPRTPKRLLP
;
A
#
# COMPACT_ATOMS: atom_id res chain seq x y z
N MET A 1 -3.22 -28.60 -55.15
CA MET A 1 -1.76 -28.87 -55.04
C MET A 1 -1.30 -28.18 -53.77
N ALA A 2 -0.96 -29.05 -52.83
CA ALA A 2 -0.56 -28.72 -51.49
C ALA A 2 0.84 -28.14 -51.44
N ASP A 3 1.07 -27.21 -50.55
CA ASP A 3 2.41 -26.98 -50.03
C ASP A 3 2.33 -26.87 -48.50
N GLN A 4 3.13 -27.70 -47.84
CA GLN A 4 3.20 -27.87 -46.40
C GLN A 4 4.18 -26.85 -45.77
N PRO A 5 4.02 -26.52 -44.49
CA PRO A 5 4.94 -25.64 -43.77
C PRO A 5 6.14 -26.38 -43.23
N THR A 6 7.31 -25.77 -43.32
CA THR A 6 8.58 -26.20 -42.71
C THR A 6 8.60 -25.99 -41.18
N PRO A 7 9.31 -26.87 -40.44
CA PRO A 7 9.37 -26.79 -38.96
C PRO A 7 10.48 -25.84 -38.48
N PRO A 8 10.42 -25.39 -37.20
CA PRO A 8 11.40 -24.48 -36.60
C PRO A 8 12.69 -25.21 -36.16
N PRO A 9 13.80 -24.50 -35.99
CA PRO A 9 15.08 -25.09 -35.63
C PRO A 9 15.21 -25.40 -34.12
N SER A 10 15.97 -26.45 -33.86
CA SER A 10 16.23 -27.08 -32.59
C SER A 10 17.10 -26.27 -31.63
N GLN A 11 16.87 -26.52 -30.36
CA GLN A 11 17.66 -26.09 -29.20
C GLN A 11 19.07 -26.72 -29.24
N SER A 12 20.08 -25.97 -28.83
CA SER A 12 21.42 -26.48 -28.45
C SER A 12 21.77 -25.95 -27.05
N GLU A 13 21.73 -26.77 -26.08
CA GLU A 13 22.78 -27.34 -25.25
C GLU A 13 23.68 -26.37 -24.48
N THR A 14 23.55 -26.46 -23.17
CA THR A 14 24.46 -25.98 -22.11
C THR A 14 25.80 -26.74 -22.13
N PRO A 15 26.91 -26.16 -21.70
CA PRO A 15 28.07 -26.92 -21.26
C PRO A 15 28.28 -26.88 -19.76
N ALA A 16 28.58 -28.06 -19.26
CA ALA A 16 28.94 -28.38 -17.90
C ALA A 16 30.41 -28.09 -17.57
N ALA A 17 30.66 -28.12 -16.26
CA ALA A 17 31.90 -27.80 -15.57
C ALA A 17 33.14 -28.66 -15.88
N ASN A 18 34.28 -28.00 -15.66
CA ASN A 18 35.62 -28.35 -15.19
C ASN A 18 35.99 -29.86 -15.00
N PRO A 19 37.25 -30.29 -15.16
CA PRO A 19 38.25 -30.05 -14.12
C PRO A 19 39.71 -29.88 -14.58
N ALA A 20 40.55 -29.58 -13.56
CA ALA A 20 41.95 -29.27 -13.49
C ALA A 20 42.96 -30.27 -14.08
N ALA A 21 44.13 -29.78 -14.41
CA ALA A 21 45.47 -30.12 -13.90
C ALA A 21 46.57 -30.04 -14.97
N GLY A 22 47.71 -29.51 -14.58
CA GLY A 22 48.98 -30.02 -15.02
C GLY A 22 49.99 -29.06 -15.63
N ALA A 23 50.77 -28.48 -14.79
CA ALA A 23 52.25 -28.43 -14.72
C ALA A 23 53.10 -27.86 -15.88
N ALA A 24 53.98 -27.01 -15.40
CA ALA A 24 55.43 -26.91 -15.62
C ALA A 24 56.00 -25.87 -16.59
N GLY A 25 56.84 -25.01 -16.00
CA GLY A 25 58.12 -24.67 -16.60
C GLY A 25 58.52 -23.21 -16.69
N GLY A 26 59.44 -22.75 -15.82
CA GLY A 26 60.57 -21.98 -16.27
C GLY A 26 60.70 -20.50 -15.84
N GLU A 27 61.40 -20.33 -14.79
CA GLU A 27 62.59 -19.51 -14.53
C GLU A 27 62.53 -17.96 -14.41
N ARG A 28 62.96 -17.58 -13.20
CA ARG A 28 63.87 -16.46 -12.79
C ARG A 28 63.38 -15.03 -12.72
N GLY A 29 63.48 -14.50 -11.50
CA GLY A 29 63.61 -13.08 -11.17
C GLY A 29 63.50 -12.88 -9.67
N GLU A 30 64.64 -12.61 -9.03
CA GLU A 30 64.84 -12.35 -7.62
C GLU A 30 64.14 -11.09 -7.11
N GLY A 31 63.64 -11.14 -5.88
CA GLY A 31 63.21 -9.99 -5.14
C GLY A 31 62.58 -10.42 -3.83
N GLY A 32 63.42 -10.58 -2.77
CA GLY A 32 62.95 -10.98 -1.46
C GLY A 32 62.19 -9.87 -0.74
N GLU A 33 61.04 -10.20 -0.19
CA GLU A 33 60.49 -9.52 0.96
C GLU A 33 60.26 -10.52 2.09
N VAL A 34 60.93 -10.18 3.19
CA VAL A 34 60.91 -10.88 4.47
C VAL A 34 59.49 -10.79 5.05
N GLY A 35 58.80 -11.92 5.20
CA GLY A 35 57.52 -12.01 5.86
C GLY A 35 57.62 -11.56 7.31
N GLU A 36 57.05 -10.44 7.66
CA GLU A 36 56.83 -10.00 9.03
C GLU A 36 55.96 -11.02 9.79
N ALA A 37 56.49 -11.48 10.92
CA ALA A 37 55.76 -12.31 11.85
C ALA A 37 54.48 -11.59 12.35
N PRO A 38 53.32 -12.24 12.45
CA PRO A 38 52.09 -11.61 12.86
C PRO A 38 52.24 -10.94 14.21
N SER A 39 51.81 -9.67 14.30
CA SER A 39 51.94 -8.86 15.50
C SER A 39 51.28 -9.54 16.71
N LYS A 40 51.85 -9.39 17.91
CA LYS A 40 51.31 -9.93 19.19
C LYS A 40 49.81 -9.63 19.37
N LYS A 41 49.30 -8.55 18.75
CA LYS A 41 47.90 -8.14 18.78
C LYS A 41 47.03 -8.99 17.84
N ALA A 42 47.56 -9.42 16.69
CA ALA A 42 46.90 -10.33 15.76
C ALA A 42 46.78 -11.76 16.30
N LEU A 43 47.85 -12.26 16.94
CA LEU A 43 47.87 -13.56 17.64
C LEU A 43 46.88 -13.59 18.80
N LYS A 44 46.81 -12.56 19.66
CA LYS A 44 45.80 -12.47 20.73
C LYS A 44 44.39 -12.40 20.22
N LYS A 45 44.15 -11.75 19.07
CA LYS A 45 42.82 -11.68 18.45
C LYS A 45 42.39 -13.02 17.82
N ALA A 46 43.34 -13.76 17.24
CA ALA A 46 43.13 -15.11 16.71
C ALA A 46 42.84 -16.13 17.83
N GLU A 47 43.61 -16.10 18.93
CA GLU A 47 43.39 -16.92 20.11
C GLU A 47 42.04 -16.64 20.79
N ALA A 48 41.65 -15.36 20.90
CA ALA A 48 40.35 -14.97 21.46
C ALA A 48 39.20 -15.43 20.56
N LYS A 49 39.37 -15.40 19.23
CA LYS A 49 38.37 -15.91 18.27
C LYS A 49 38.26 -17.44 18.34
N ALA A 50 39.40 -18.15 18.37
CA ALA A 50 39.42 -19.61 18.49
C ALA A 50 38.79 -20.08 19.83
N LYS A 51 39.08 -19.36 20.93
CA LYS A 51 38.47 -19.65 22.24
C LYS A 51 36.96 -19.43 22.25
N LYS A 52 36.47 -18.41 21.56
CA LYS A 52 35.02 -18.12 21.43
C LYS A 52 34.32 -19.15 20.53
N GLU A 53 34.97 -19.62 19.48
CA GLU A 53 34.45 -20.69 18.61
C GLU A 53 34.45 -22.06 19.32
N ALA A 54 35.50 -22.39 20.08
CA ALA A 54 35.57 -23.60 20.90
C ALA A 54 34.51 -23.59 22.00
N GLU A 55 34.27 -22.44 22.65
CA GLU A 55 33.21 -22.28 23.66
C GLU A 55 31.82 -22.44 23.02
N LYS A 56 31.59 -21.86 21.83
CA LYS A 56 30.35 -22.01 21.08
C LYS A 56 30.11 -23.45 20.65
N ALA A 57 31.15 -24.15 20.19
CA ALA A 57 31.07 -25.57 19.84
C ALA A 57 30.80 -26.45 21.07
N ARG A 58 31.43 -26.15 22.23
CA ARG A 58 31.17 -26.86 23.50
C ARG A 58 29.74 -26.65 23.98
N ARG A 59 29.22 -25.44 23.94
CA ARG A 59 27.80 -25.12 24.29
C ARG A 59 26.83 -25.85 23.34
N ALA A 60 27.15 -25.94 22.03
CA ALA A 60 26.33 -26.66 21.07
C ALA A 60 26.31 -28.19 21.38
N THR A 61 27.46 -28.75 21.74
CA THR A 61 27.58 -30.17 22.10
C THR A 61 26.90 -30.50 23.44
N GLU A 62 27.04 -29.60 24.43
CA GLU A 62 26.35 -29.72 25.73
C GLU A 62 24.83 -29.55 25.55
N HIS A 63 24.38 -28.68 24.66
CA HIS A 63 22.98 -28.52 24.33
C HIS A 63 22.40 -29.76 23.60
N GLN A 64 23.17 -30.33 22.65
CA GLN A 64 22.79 -31.60 21.99
C GLN A 64 22.77 -32.79 22.97
N ALA A 65 23.76 -32.89 23.86
CA ALA A 65 23.79 -33.92 24.89
C ALA A 65 22.67 -33.77 25.90
N SER A 66 22.34 -32.53 26.30
CA SER A 66 21.18 -32.20 27.14
C SER A 66 19.86 -32.52 26.46
N GLN A 67 19.74 -32.26 25.16
CA GLN A 67 18.55 -32.66 24.39
C GLN A 67 18.45 -34.17 24.23
N ALA A 68 19.55 -34.86 24.02
CA ALA A 68 19.57 -36.32 23.94
C ALA A 68 19.25 -36.97 25.31
N ALA A 69 19.79 -36.45 26.41
CA ALA A 69 19.48 -36.88 27.77
C ALA A 69 18.02 -36.55 28.15
N ALA A 70 17.50 -35.38 27.76
CA ALA A 70 16.10 -35.04 27.93
C ALA A 70 15.15 -35.90 27.08
N LYS A 71 15.62 -36.35 25.90
CA LYS A 71 14.91 -37.31 25.03
C LYS A 71 14.92 -38.72 25.60
N ALA A 72 16.00 -39.11 26.25
CA ALA A 72 16.12 -40.38 26.94
C ALA A 72 15.39 -40.42 28.29
N ALA A 73 15.36 -39.31 29.03
CA ALA A 73 14.62 -39.17 30.30
C ALA A 73 13.10 -38.93 30.09
N ALA A 74 12.67 -38.55 28.89
CA ALA A 74 11.27 -38.58 28.48
C ALA A 74 10.88 -40.02 28.12
N GLY A 75 11.07 -40.93 29.09
CA GLY A 75 10.71 -42.34 28.97
C GLY A 75 9.27 -42.49 28.52
N ASN A 76 9.07 -43.41 27.65
CA ASN A 76 7.92 -44.07 27.02
C ASN A 76 6.60 -44.02 27.79
N THR A 77 6.13 -42.82 28.22
CA THR A 77 4.78 -42.63 28.71
C THR A 77 3.89 -42.42 27.49
N GLU A 78 2.97 -43.36 27.31
CA GLU A 78 1.93 -43.27 26.26
C GLU A 78 1.27 -41.89 26.30
N ASP A 79 1.27 -41.21 25.17
CA ASP A 79 0.60 -39.92 25.04
C ASP A 79 -0.91 -40.10 24.94
N LEU A 80 -1.61 -39.93 26.07
CA LEU A 80 -3.05 -40.12 26.16
C LEU A 80 -3.85 -39.08 25.38
N ALA A 81 -3.23 -37.96 24.99
CA ALA A 81 -3.85 -36.89 24.21
C ALA A 81 -3.42 -36.86 22.74
N LYS A 82 -2.76 -37.88 22.23
CA LYS A 82 -2.19 -37.92 20.86
C LYS A 82 -3.18 -37.60 19.74
N ASP A 83 -4.46 -37.88 19.95
CA ASP A 83 -5.53 -37.65 18.97
C ASP A 83 -6.12 -36.22 19.07
N ASN A 84 -5.68 -35.42 20.05
CA ASN A 84 -6.18 -34.06 20.30
C ASN A 84 -5.30 -32.98 19.66
N TYR A 85 -4.19 -33.33 19.03
CA TYR A 85 -3.30 -32.37 18.38
C TYR A 85 -2.53 -33.00 17.23
N GLY A 86 -1.93 -32.18 16.39
CA GLY A 86 -1.16 -32.59 15.23
C GLY A 86 -1.57 -31.86 13.95
N ASP A 87 -1.19 -32.41 12.80
CA ASP A 87 -1.61 -31.86 11.53
C ASP A 87 -3.07 -32.24 11.24
N ALA A 88 -3.83 -31.31 10.71
CA ALA A 88 -5.21 -31.56 10.31
C ALA A 88 -5.28 -32.53 9.14
N THR A 89 -6.12 -33.54 9.24
CA THR A 89 -6.44 -34.50 8.17
C THR A 89 -7.89 -34.31 7.70
N PRO A 90 -8.30 -34.87 6.55
CA PRO A 90 -9.71 -34.84 6.13
C PRO A 90 -10.66 -35.46 7.15
N GLN A 91 -10.17 -36.34 8.02
CA GLN A 91 -10.92 -37.01 9.09
C GLN A 91 -10.96 -36.19 10.38
N THR A 92 -10.11 -35.15 10.50
CA THR A 92 -10.11 -34.30 11.70
C THR A 92 -11.41 -33.51 11.80
N LYS A 93 -12.21 -33.84 12.80
CA LYS A 93 -13.49 -33.16 13.06
C LYS A 93 -13.52 -32.56 14.45
N ILE A 94 -13.88 -31.30 14.53
CA ILE A 94 -14.29 -30.61 15.76
C ILE A 94 -15.78 -30.28 15.61
N VAL A 95 -16.60 -30.84 16.49
CA VAL A 95 -18.07 -30.70 16.43
C VAL A 95 -18.53 -29.37 17.01
N ALA A 96 -17.73 -28.76 17.91
CA ALA A 96 -18.06 -27.48 18.53
C ALA A 96 -18.37 -26.39 17.49
N GLU A 97 -19.25 -25.46 17.85
CA GLU A 97 -19.62 -24.31 17.03
C GLU A 97 -18.41 -23.48 16.63
N LEU A 98 -18.35 -23.09 15.34
CA LEU A 98 -17.30 -22.19 14.84
C LEU A 98 -17.66 -20.75 15.22
N VAL A 99 -16.84 -20.13 16.05
CA VAL A 99 -16.99 -18.76 16.50
C VAL A 99 -15.78 -17.95 16.00
N SER A 100 -16.04 -16.78 15.40
CA SER A 100 -14.99 -15.81 15.05
C SER A 100 -14.41 -15.22 16.33
N LEU A 101 -13.11 -15.01 16.37
CA LEU A 101 -12.43 -14.39 17.54
C LEU A 101 -13.00 -13.01 17.85
N LYS A 102 -13.43 -12.26 16.83
CA LYS A 102 -14.12 -10.97 16.98
C LYS A 102 -15.43 -11.08 17.78
N SER A 103 -16.12 -12.20 17.65
CA SER A 103 -17.45 -12.40 18.22
C SER A 103 -17.43 -13.06 19.60
N VAL A 104 -16.23 -13.40 20.13
CA VAL A 104 -16.12 -13.98 21.47
C VAL A 104 -16.58 -12.98 22.52
N GLY A 105 -17.61 -13.35 23.29
CA GLY A 105 -18.28 -12.51 24.27
C GLY A 105 -18.83 -13.30 25.45
N ASP A 106 -19.59 -12.63 26.34
CA ASP A 106 -20.18 -13.23 27.54
C ASP A 106 -21.12 -14.42 27.24
N GLU A 107 -21.76 -14.41 26.06
CA GLU A 107 -22.61 -15.53 25.59
C GLU A 107 -21.86 -16.84 25.37
N HIS A 108 -20.53 -16.76 25.17
CA HIS A 108 -19.67 -17.92 24.98
C HIS A 108 -18.98 -18.38 26.28
N LEU A 109 -19.06 -17.61 27.35
CA LEU A 109 -18.38 -17.90 28.61
C LEU A 109 -18.76 -19.28 29.16
N GLY A 110 -17.75 -20.08 29.49
CA GLY A 110 -17.92 -21.45 29.98
C GLY A 110 -18.31 -22.46 28.89
N LYS A 111 -18.57 -22.05 27.68
CA LYS A 111 -18.88 -22.93 26.53
C LYS A 111 -17.62 -23.35 25.79
N THR A 112 -17.68 -24.54 25.21
CA THR A 112 -16.65 -25.03 24.29
C THR A 112 -16.98 -24.59 22.85
N ILE A 113 -16.06 -23.89 22.25
CA ILE A 113 -16.16 -23.38 20.87
C ILE A 113 -15.05 -23.96 20.00
N ARG A 114 -15.23 -23.88 18.68
CA ARG A 114 -14.19 -24.06 17.68
C ARG A 114 -13.78 -22.69 17.16
N ALA A 115 -12.47 -22.42 17.11
CA ALA A 115 -11.93 -21.20 16.54
C ALA A 115 -10.82 -21.54 15.55
N ARG A 116 -10.56 -20.63 14.60
CA ARG A 116 -9.47 -20.70 13.65
C ARG A 116 -8.66 -19.41 13.68
N GLY A 117 -7.37 -19.50 13.42
CA GLY A 117 -6.53 -18.32 13.36
C GLY A 117 -5.07 -18.65 13.07
N TRP A 118 -4.29 -17.63 12.81
CA TRP A 118 -2.85 -17.74 12.72
C TRP A 118 -2.23 -17.67 14.11
N VAL A 119 -1.22 -18.50 14.35
CA VAL A 119 -0.40 -18.45 15.56
C VAL A 119 0.53 -17.24 15.45
N GLN A 120 0.14 -16.15 16.13
CA GLN A 120 0.92 -14.91 16.13
C GLN A 120 2.12 -14.97 17.05
N ASN A 121 1.92 -15.60 18.23
CA ASN A 121 2.94 -15.76 19.25
C ASN A 121 2.71 -17.07 20.00
N SER A 122 3.78 -17.69 20.48
CA SER A 122 3.71 -18.86 21.34
C SER A 122 4.84 -18.82 22.36
N ARG A 123 4.51 -19.08 23.63
CA ARG A 123 5.49 -19.10 24.72
C ARG A 123 5.21 -20.22 25.71
N MET A 124 6.25 -20.96 26.05
CA MET A 124 6.20 -21.96 27.09
C MET A 124 6.31 -21.29 28.49
N GLN A 125 5.46 -21.71 29.41
CA GLN A 125 5.61 -21.41 30.82
C GLN A 125 5.89 -22.71 31.59
N GLY A 126 7.10 -23.19 31.49
CA GLY A 126 7.51 -24.48 32.04
C GLY A 126 6.98 -25.68 31.23
N ALA A 127 7.11 -26.87 31.80
CA ALA A 127 6.79 -28.12 31.08
C ALA A 127 5.28 -28.46 31.04
N LYS A 128 4.45 -27.72 31.74
CA LYS A 128 3.01 -28.04 31.94
C LYS A 128 2.07 -27.00 31.35
N MET A 129 2.58 -25.86 30.85
CA MET A 129 1.74 -24.77 30.39
C MET A 129 2.40 -24.03 29.21
N ALA A 130 1.60 -23.65 28.22
CA ALA A 130 1.96 -22.76 27.15
C ALA A 130 0.85 -21.74 26.92
N PHE A 131 1.25 -20.56 26.47
CA PHE A 131 0.34 -19.54 25.97
C PHE A 131 0.54 -19.42 24.47
N VAL A 132 -0.55 -19.26 23.73
CA VAL A 132 -0.54 -19.04 22.29
C VAL A 132 -1.49 -17.87 21.97
N GLU A 133 -1.04 -16.93 21.16
CA GLU A 133 -1.90 -15.87 20.66
C GLU A 133 -2.40 -16.26 19.27
N LEU A 134 -3.71 -16.39 19.13
CA LEU A 134 -4.40 -16.67 17.87
C LEU A 134 -4.96 -15.38 17.29
N ARG A 135 -4.74 -15.15 16.00
CA ARG A 135 -5.16 -13.94 15.28
C ARG A 135 -6.02 -14.30 14.07
N GLU A 136 -7.12 -13.58 13.92
CA GLU A 136 -7.91 -13.46 12.70
C GLU A 136 -7.59 -12.13 11.95
N GLU A 137 -8.37 -11.82 10.92
CA GLU A 137 -8.28 -10.56 10.18
C GLU A 137 -8.42 -9.32 11.10
N ARG A 138 -7.92 -8.16 10.64
CA ARG A 138 -8.04 -6.88 11.37
C ARG A 138 -7.53 -6.91 12.80
N ASN A 139 -6.51 -7.74 13.02
CA ASN A 139 -5.89 -7.89 14.34
C ASN A 139 -6.85 -8.33 15.47
N TRP A 140 -7.89 -9.09 15.16
CA TRP A 140 -8.69 -9.74 16.20
C TRP A 140 -7.90 -10.92 16.74
N ALA A 141 -7.21 -10.67 17.85
CA ALA A 141 -6.36 -11.66 18.50
C ALA A 141 -6.90 -11.95 19.90
N ILE A 142 -6.75 -13.21 20.34
CA ILE A 142 -7.12 -13.72 21.66
C ILE A 142 -6.00 -14.60 22.21
N GLN A 143 -5.82 -14.61 23.53
CA GLN A 143 -4.90 -15.53 24.19
C GLN A 143 -5.52 -16.93 24.31
N GLY A 144 -4.78 -17.94 23.90
CA GLY A 144 -5.06 -19.35 24.21
C GLY A 144 -4.16 -19.85 25.34
N VAL A 145 -4.73 -20.59 26.26
CA VAL A 145 -4.04 -21.27 27.37
C VAL A 145 -4.06 -22.76 27.11
N VAL A 146 -2.90 -23.41 27.16
CA VAL A 146 -2.74 -24.84 27.04
C VAL A 146 -2.09 -25.37 28.32
N ALA A 147 -2.86 -26.00 29.18
CA ALA A 147 -2.38 -26.51 30.45
C ALA A 147 -2.51 -28.04 30.51
N ALA A 148 -1.42 -28.73 30.86
CA ALA A 148 -1.43 -30.17 30.98
C ALA A 148 -2.41 -30.63 32.09
N SER A 149 -3.33 -31.50 31.72
CA SER A 149 -4.30 -32.09 32.67
C SER A 149 -3.58 -33.06 33.60
N PRO A 150 -4.02 -33.18 34.87
CA PRO A 150 -3.42 -34.11 35.85
C PRO A 150 -3.35 -35.54 35.32
N GLU A 151 -4.41 -35.98 34.63
CA GLU A 151 -4.55 -37.33 34.09
C GLU A 151 -3.99 -37.46 32.63
N GLY A 152 -3.37 -36.40 32.08
CA GLY A 152 -2.85 -36.38 30.70
C GLY A 152 -3.93 -36.25 29.61
N ARG A 153 -5.21 -36.04 29.99
CA ARG A 153 -6.32 -35.79 29.08
C ARG A 153 -7.19 -34.64 29.60
N PRO A 154 -7.77 -33.78 28.72
CA PRO A 154 -7.61 -33.79 27.24
C PRO A 154 -6.24 -33.27 26.77
N VAL A 155 -5.39 -32.72 27.64
CA VAL A 155 -4.09 -32.11 27.30
C VAL A 155 -2.96 -32.85 27.99
N SER A 156 -2.04 -33.43 27.22
CA SER A 156 -0.80 -34.04 27.71
C SER A 156 0.35 -33.03 27.75
N ARG A 157 1.46 -33.37 28.47
CA ARG A 157 2.69 -32.56 28.41
C ARG A 157 3.32 -32.52 27.02
N GLN A 158 3.17 -33.63 26.26
CA GLN A 158 3.62 -33.72 24.88
C GLN A 158 2.87 -32.70 23.99
N MET A 159 1.53 -32.61 24.15
CA MET A 159 0.71 -31.61 23.47
C MET A 159 1.12 -30.16 23.82
N VAL A 160 1.34 -29.87 25.11
CA VAL A 160 1.82 -28.55 25.55
C VAL A 160 3.13 -28.19 24.86
N LYS A 161 4.10 -29.12 24.84
CA LYS A 161 5.40 -28.93 24.17
C LYS A 161 5.22 -28.74 22.65
N TRP A 162 4.34 -29.51 22.03
CA TRP A 162 4.09 -29.43 20.60
C TRP A 162 3.48 -28.07 20.22
N ILE A 163 2.45 -27.62 20.94
CA ILE A 163 1.80 -26.31 20.70
C ILE A 163 2.80 -25.16 20.92
N GLY A 164 3.63 -25.26 21.99
CA GLY A 164 4.66 -24.25 22.26
C GLY A 164 5.75 -24.13 21.20
N ASN A 165 5.86 -25.11 20.30
CA ASN A 165 6.84 -25.15 19.20
C ASN A 165 6.21 -25.06 17.79
N ILE A 166 4.91 -24.77 17.70
CA ILE A 166 4.28 -24.51 16.40
C ILE A 166 4.96 -23.30 15.77
N ASN A 167 5.32 -23.41 14.49
CA ASN A 167 5.88 -22.29 13.73
C ASN A 167 4.91 -21.11 13.73
N LEU A 168 5.44 -19.91 13.95
CA LEU A 168 4.64 -18.70 13.86
C LEU A 168 4.03 -18.59 12.46
N GLU A 169 2.85 -17.94 12.41
CA GLU A 169 2.04 -17.80 11.21
C GLU A 169 1.51 -19.13 10.63
N SER A 170 1.59 -20.24 11.40
CA SER A 170 0.78 -21.42 11.10
C SER A 170 -0.70 -21.13 11.28
N PHE A 171 -1.54 -21.58 10.36
CA PHE A 171 -3.00 -21.47 10.48
C PHE A 171 -3.54 -22.71 11.17
N VAL A 172 -4.17 -22.51 12.31
CA VAL A 172 -4.63 -23.60 13.18
C VAL A 172 -6.13 -23.58 13.39
N MET A 173 -6.68 -24.74 13.78
CA MET A 173 -8.04 -24.91 14.29
C MET A 173 -7.94 -25.44 15.71
N VAL A 174 -8.64 -24.79 16.64
CA VAL A 174 -8.67 -25.17 18.04
C VAL A 174 -10.09 -25.47 18.51
N GLU A 175 -10.21 -26.42 19.46
CA GLU A 175 -11.38 -26.58 20.32
C GLU A 175 -10.99 -26.10 21.69
N ALA A 176 -11.72 -25.11 22.20
CA ALA A 176 -11.36 -24.45 23.45
C ALA A 176 -12.60 -24.02 24.23
N ARG A 177 -12.49 -24.03 25.56
CA ARG A 177 -13.49 -23.44 26.44
C ARG A 177 -13.16 -21.97 26.64
N VAL A 178 -14.17 -21.10 26.53
CA VAL A 178 -14.02 -19.66 26.76
C VAL A 178 -14.06 -19.38 28.24
N GLU A 179 -13.04 -18.71 28.76
CA GLU A 179 -12.90 -18.34 30.16
C GLU A 179 -12.58 -16.84 30.30
N LYS A 180 -12.76 -16.30 31.52
CA LYS A 180 -12.26 -14.95 31.86
C LYS A 180 -10.84 -15.08 32.42
N PRO A 181 -9.86 -14.33 31.93
CA PRO A 181 -8.55 -14.26 32.55
C PRO A 181 -8.64 -13.56 33.90
N LEU A 182 -7.65 -13.79 34.77
CA LEU A 182 -7.57 -13.13 36.08
C LEU A 182 -7.49 -11.60 35.94
N GLU A 183 -6.77 -11.13 34.95
CA GLU A 183 -6.69 -9.72 34.55
C GLU A 183 -6.78 -9.63 33.00
N PRO A 184 -7.34 -8.54 32.46
CA PRO A 184 -7.42 -8.37 31.01
C PRO A 184 -6.06 -8.51 30.33
N VAL A 185 -6.00 -9.32 29.27
CA VAL A 185 -4.76 -9.63 28.53
C VAL A 185 -4.41 -8.46 27.61
N LYS A 186 -3.44 -7.64 27.99
CA LYS A 186 -3.07 -6.39 27.30
C LYS A 186 -2.44 -6.60 25.92
N SER A 187 -1.90 -7.79 25.62
CA SER A 187 -1.21 -8.08 24.35
C SER A 187 -2.14 -8.40 23.19
N VAL A 188 -3.44 -8.60 23.45
CA VAL A 188 -4.43 -9.01 22.46
C VAL A 188 -5.67 -8.11 22.47
N ARG A 189 -6.35 -8.02 21.32
CA ARG A 189 -7.53 -7.16 21.19
C ARG A 189 -8.75 -7.70 21.96
N VAL A 190 -8.93 -9.03 21.97
CA VAL A 190 -9.95 -9.69 22.79
C VAL A 190 -9.38 -9.93 24.19
N SER A 191 -9.27 -8.86 24.98
CA SER A 191 -8.54 -8.84 26.26
C SER A 191 -9.29 -9.44 27.44
N ASN A 192 -10.63 -9.45 27.39
CA ASN A 192 -11.48 -9.85 28.51
C ASN A 192 -11.81 -11.35 28.54
N TYR A 193 -11.37 -12.09 27.53
CA TYR A 193 -11.60 -13.53 27.37
C TYR A 193 -10.31 -14.22 26.99
N GLU A 194 -10.21 -15.52 27.34
CA GLU A 194 -9.15 -16.41 26.88
C GLU A 194 -9.72 -17.77 26.51
N LEU A 195 -8.97 -18.52 25.67
CA LEU A 195 -9.35 -19.83 25.17
C LEU A 195 -8.57 -20.93 25.89
N HIS A 196 -9.20 -21.73 26.73
CA HIS A 196 -8.61 -22.91 27.33
C HIS A 196 -8.65 -24.06 26.28
N ILE A 197 -7.54 -24.28 25.62
CA ILE A 197 -7.44 -25.16 24.44
C ILE A 197 -7.38 -26.61 24.87
N ALA A 198 -8.33 -27.41 24.40
CA ALA A 198 -8.42 -28.86 24.59
C ALA A 198 -7.95 -29.65 23.35
N LYS A 199 -8.09 -29.09 22.14
CA LYS A 199 -7.58 -29.66 20.88
C LYS A 199 -6.97 -28.58 20.00
N CYS A 200 -5.92 -28.93 19.27
CA CYS A 200 -5.26 -28.02 18.35
C CYS A 200 -4.72 -28.78 17.11
N TYR A 201 -5.14 -28.36 15.92
CA TYR A 201 -4.70 -28.95 14.68
C TYR A 201 -4.16 -27.88 13.73
N VAL A 202 -2.98 -28.15 13.15
CA VAL A 202 -2.39 -27.30 12.10
C VAL A 202 -3.09 -27.60 10.78
N ILE A 203 -3.78 -26.62 10.23
CA ILE A 203 -4.42 -26.69 8.91
C ILE A 203 -3.38 -26.38 7.81
N ALA A 204 -2.55 -25.34 8.04
CA ALA A 204 -1.48 -24.94 7.16
C ALA A 204 -0.26 -24.53 7.99
N PRO A 205 0.86 -25.23 7.88
CA PRO A 205 2.06 -24.89 8.64
C PRO A 205 2.69 -23.60 8.16
N GLY A 206 3.15 -22.79 9.08
CA GLY A 206 4.03 -21.65 8.80
C GLY A 206 5.45 -22.11 8.48
N PRO A 207 6.26 -21.29 7.82
CA PRO A 207 7.65 -21.62 7.52
C PRO A 207 8.48 -21.67 8.81
N GLU A 208 9.59 -22.41 8.79
CA GLU A 208 10.53 -22.44 9.93
C GLU A 208 11.13 -21.07 10.23
N VAL A 209 11.39 -20.29 9.16
CA VAL A 209 11.92 -18.92 9.26
C VAL A 209 11.06 -17.99 8.41
N LEU A 210 10.51 -16.97 9.05
CA LEU A 210 9.77 -15.91 8.36
C LEU A 210 10.75 -14.96 7.67
N GLY A 211 10.50 -14.61 6.42
CA GLY A 211 11.26 -13.58 5.70
C GLY A 211 11.09 -12.19 6.35
N MET A 212 9.94 -11.94 6.97
CA MET A 212 9.63 -10.75 7.76
C MET A 212 8.65 -11.13 8.87
N GLY A 213 8.98 -10.80 10.12
CA GLY A 213 8.07 -11.03 11.25
C GLY A 213 6.95 -9.98 11.31
N LEU A 214 5.80 -10.33 11.91
CA LEU A 214 4.64 -9.45 11.99
C LEU A 214 4.95 -8.14 12.73
N VAL A 215 5.76 -8.19 13.78
CA VAL A 215 6.17 -6.99 14.55
C VAL A 215 6.94 -6.02 13.66
N VAL A 216 7.82 -6.52 12.81
CA VAL A 216 8.56 -5.71 11.80
C VAL A 216 7.60 -5.19 10.75
N ALA A 217 6.70 -6.04 10.24
CA ALA A 217 5.72 -5.68 9.23
C ALA A 217 4.73 -4.59 9.71
N ASN A 218 4.48 -4.49 11.01
CA ASN A 218 3.58 -3.50 11.61
C ASN A 218 4.29 -2.22 12.05
N LYS A 219 5.56 -2.02 11.67
CA LYS A 219 6.29 -0.77 11.90
C LYS A 219 6.15 0.20 10.74
N ALA A 220 6.43 1.47 11.01
CA ALA A 220 6.50 2.48 9.97
C ALA A 220 7.61 2.15 8.97
N VAL A 221 7.29 2.25 7.70
CA VAL A 221 8.27 2.23 6.62
C VAL A 221 8.89 3.62 6.53
N THR A 222 10.18 3.72 6.75
CA THR A 222 10.95 4.98 6.69
C THR A 222 12.05 4.94 5.62
N ASN A 223 12.20 3.81 4.95
CA ASN A 223 13.15 3.63 3.84
C ASN A 223 12.37 3.22 2.59
N PHE A 224 12.25 4.17 1.68
CA PHE A 224 11.75 3.99 0.33
C PHE A 224 12.96 4.08 -0.59
N ASP A 225 13.08 3.20 -1.58
CA ASP A 225 14.17 3.23 -2.57
C ASP A 225 14.06 4.43 -3.54
N ASP A 226 13.45 5.52 -3.08
CA ASP A 226 13.11 6.72 -3.82
C ASP A 226 14.09 7.84 -3.48
N GLU A 227 14.57 8.54 -4.50
CA GLU A 227 15.57 9.61 -4.36
C GLU A 227 15.01 10.86 -3.63
N ASP A 228 13.67 11.04 -3.62
CA ASP A 228 12.96 12.15 -2.98
C ASP A 228 11.79 11.68 -2.08
N ALA A 229 11.96 10.57 -1.36
CA ALA A 229 10.97 10.20 -0.34
C ALA A 229 10.74 11.39 0.58
N GLY A 230 9.50 11.85 0.72
CA GLY A 230 9.12 13.03 1.50
C GLY A 230 9.87 13.09 2.83
N GLN A 231 11.10 13.59 2.78
CA GLN A 231 12.07 13.53 3.88
C GLN A 231 11.51 14.18 5.13
N ASP A 232 10.70 15.22 4.95
CA ASP A 232 10.03 15.94 6.03
C ASP A 232 9.07 15.02 6.80
N VAL A 233 8.21 14.27 6.07
CA VAL A 233 7.24 13.32 6.66
C VAL A 233 7.95 12.10 7.26
N VAL A 234 9.00 11.60 6.60
CA VAL A 234 9.82 10.51 7.13
C VAL A 234 10.52 10.92 8.43
N GLU A 235 11.02 12.15 8.51
CA GLU A 235 11.67 12.67 9.72
C GLU A 235 10.69 12.88 10.87
N GLU A 236 9.48 13.39 10.60
CA GLU A 236 8.40 13.49 11.59
C GLU A 236 8.00 12.11 12.13
N ILE A 237 7.84 11.12 11.23
CA ILE A 237 7.54 9.73 11.61
C ILE A 237 8.67 9.16 12.46
N ARG A 238 9.93 9.39 12.08
CA ARG A 238 11.10 8.91 12.84
C ARG A 238 11.10 9.49 14.25
N LYS A 239 10.91 10.80 14.41
CA LYS A 239 10.78 11.46 15.73
C LYS A 239 9.63 10.92 16.56
N GLY A 240 8.48 10.68 15.90
CA GLY A 240 7.31 10.08 16.55
C GLY A 240 7.56 8.65 17.02
N VAL A 241 8.25 7.83 16.24
CA VAL A 241 8.62 6.45 16.58
C VAL A 241 9.64 6.42 17.73
N GLU A 242 10.64 7.30 17.73
CA GLU A 242 11.61 7.46 18.84
C GLU A 242 10.89 7.73 20.16
N ALA A 243 9.85 8.57 20.14
CA ALA A 243 9.05 8.88 21.33
C ALA A 243 8.25 7.67 21.86
N THR A 244 8.01 6.62 21.07
CA THR A 244 7.28 5.40 21.48
C THR A 244 8.16 4.32 22.10
N GLY A 245 9.50 4.48 22.11
CA GLY A 245 10.45 3.50 22.66
C GLY A 245 10.50 2.17 21.88
N LEU A 246 9.98 2.12 20.67
CA LEU A 246 10.01 0.96 19.76
C LEU A 246 11.29 0.89 18.90
N ASP A 247 12.30 1.71 19.21
CA ASP A 247 13.53 1.85 18.42
C ASP A 247 14.37 0.59 18.34
N ASN A 248 14.21 -0.32 19.30
CA ASN A 248 15.00 -1.55 19.38
C ASN A 248 14.59 -2.65 18.38
N VAL A 249 13.47 -2.48 17.66
CA VAL A 249 13.03 -3.43 16.63
C VAL A 249 13.41 -2.88 15.26
N PRO A 250 14.14 -3.63 14.41
CA PRO A 250 14.50 -3.18 13.07
C PRO A 250 13.28 -2.76 12.26
N SER A 251 13.37 -1.65 11.54
CA SER A 251 12.42 -1.31 10.48
C SER A 251 12.82 -2.01 9.18
N ALA A 252 11.84 -2.36 8.35
CA ALA A 252 12.06 -2.93 7.02
C ALA A 252 11.87 -1.85 5.95
N SER A 253 12.65 -1.93 4.85
CA SER A 253 12.44 -1.07 3.68
C SER A 253 11.14 -1.42 2.96
N MET A 254 10.63 -0.50 2.14
CA MET A 254 9.45 -0.77 1.29
C MET A 254 9.67 -1.98 0.39
N ALA A 255 10.87 -2.15 -0.17
CA ALA A 255 11.22 -3.33 -0.95
C ALA A 255 11.09 -4.62 -0.15
N THR A 256 11.54 -4.63 1.12
CA THR A 256 11.38 -5.80 2.01
C THR A 256 9.92 -6.11 2.25
N HIS A 257 9.07 -5.10 2.51
CA HIS A 257 7.63 -5.28 2.65
C HIS A 257 7.00 -5.90 1.41
N LEU A 258 7.30 -5.38 0.24
CA LEU A 258 6.74 -5.86 -1.02
C LEU A 258 7.26 -7.25 -1.42
N ASN A 259 8.49 -7.60 -1.00
CA ASN A 259 9.04 -8.94 -1.22
C ASN A 259 8.50 -9.98 -0.22
N ASN A 260 7.80 -9.55 0.82
CA ASN A 260 7.10 -10.39 1.80
C ASN A 260 5.59 -10.04 1.83
N PRO A 261 4.86 -10.16 0.72
CA PRO A 261 3.51 -9.59 0.58
C PRO A 261 2.50 -10.20 1.56
N ALA A 262 2.63 -11.48 1.92
CA ALA A 262 1.76 -12.11 2.91
C ALA A 262 1.88 -11.43 4.28
N MET A 263 3.10 -11.22 4.77
CA MET A 263 3.34 -10.61 6.08
C MET A 263 3.00 -9.11 6.06
N HIS A 264 3.34 -8.41 4.98
CA HIS A 264 2.94 -7.02 4.78
C HIS A 264 1.41 -6.87 4.90
N LYS A 265 0.64 -7.69 4.18
CA LYS A 265 -0.83 -7.63 4.20
C LYS A 265 -1.47 -8.14 5.50
N ARG A 266 -0.77 -8.95 6.28
CA ARG A 266 -1.21 -9.38 7.62
C ARG A 266 -0.97 -8.32 8.69
N ALA A 267 -0.09 -7.35 8.43
CA ALA A 267 0.20 -6.28 9.39
C ALA A 267 -1.06 -5.45 9.68
N PRO A 268 -1.42 -5.25 10.95
CA PRO A 268 -2.61 -4.50 11.34
C PRO A 268 -2.70 -3.11 10.72
N VAL A 269 -1.58 -2.39 10.67
CA VAL A 269 -1.53 -1.06 10.06
C VAL A 269 -1.85 -1.08 8.56
N GLN A 270 -1.36 -2.10 7.83
CA GLN A 270 -1.62 -2.23 6.40
C GLN A 270 -3.08 -2.61 6.11
N GLN A 271 -3.67 -3.46 6.96
CA GLN A 271 -5.11 -3.75 6.89
C GLN A 271 -5.96 -2.51 7.18
N ALA A 272 -5.56 -1.69 8.14
CA ALA A 272 -6.24 -0.45 8.44
C ALA A 272 -6.16 0.56 7.28
N ILE A 273 -4.99 0.72 6.64
CA ILE A 273 -4.82 1.56 5.43
C ILE A 273 -5.72 1.04 4.29
N ALA A 274 -5.75 -0.28 4.07
CA ALA A 274 -6.60 -0.91 3.07
C ALA A 274 -8.10 -0.68 3.35
N ASP A 275 -8.54 -0.71 4.61
CA ASP A 275 -9.92 -0.41 5.01
C ASP A 275 -10.28 1.06 4.71
N VAL A 276 -9.39 2.01 5.00
CA VAL A 276 -9.58 3.44 4.68
C VAL A 276 -9.67 3.63 3.16
N ARG A 277 -8.77 2.99 2.38
CA ARG A 277 -8.83 3.02 0.91
C ARG A 277 -10.17 2.50 0.38
N MET A 278 -10.63 1.37 0.89
CA MET A 278 -11.92 0.79 0.50
C MET A 278 -13.09 1.70 0.87
N ALA A 279 -13.06 2.33 2.05
CA ALA A 279 -14.08 3.27 2.49
C ALA A 279 -14.11 4.52 1.59
N THR A 280 -12.96 5.08 1.22
CA THR A 280 -12.84 6.22 0.29
C THR A 280 -13.56 5.93 -1.02
N ARG A 281 -13.29 4.76 -1.63
CA ARG A 281 -13.93 4.34 -2.88
C ARG A 281 -15.45 4.19 -2.74
N LYS A 282 -15.93 3.63 -1.63
CA LYS A 282 -17.36 3.47 -1.36
C LYS A 282 -18.05 4.81 -1.17
N LEU A 283 -17.47 5.70 -0.37
CA LEU A 283 -18.01 7.03 -0.12
C LEU A 283 -18.12 7.87 -1.40
N PHE A 284 -17.14 7.77 -2.31
CA PHE A 284 -17.19 8.40 -3.62
C PHE A 284 -18.40 7.93 -4.42
N ALA A 285 -18.58 6.61 -4.56
CA ALA A 285 -19.70 6.05 -5.31
C ALA A 285 -21.04 6.38 -4.65
N GLU A 286 -21.19 6.17 -3.33
CA GLU A 286 -22.43 6.45 -2.58
C GLU A 286 -22.88 7.90 -2.76
N TYR A 287 -21.94 8.86 -2.72
CA TYR A 287 -22.29 10.27 -2.90
C TYR A 287 -22.76 10.56 -4.31
N LEU A 288 -22.03 10.12 -5.33
CA LEU A 288 -22.37 10.38 -6.73
C LEU A 288 -23.67 9.69 -7.15
N ASP A 289 -23.90 8.45 -6.70
CA ASP A 289 -25.18 7.75 -6.91
C ASP A 289 -26.35 8.56 -6.33
N SER A 290 -26.17 9.16 -5.12
CA SER A 290 -27.18 10.02 -4.50
C SER A 290 -27.43 11.33 -5.26
N LYS A 291 -26.48 11.75 -6.11
CA LYS A 291 -26.57 12.95 -6.96
C LYS A 291 -27.02 12.63 -8.41
N GLY A 292 -27.41 11.39 -8.67
CA GLY A 292 -27.92 10.97 -9.98
C GLY A 292 -26.84 10.76 -11.04
N PHE A 293 -25.60 10.54 -10.63
CA PHE A 293 -24.56 10.12 -11.57
C PHE A 293 -24.73 8.66 -11.97
N ASN A 294 -24.37 8.35 -13.21
CA ASN A 294 -24.36 7.00 -13.73
C ASN A 294 -22.93 6.46 -13.78
N GLN A 295 -22.67 5.33 -13.15
CA GLN A 295 -21.38 4.67 -13.29
C GLN A 295 -21.25 4.07 -14.71
N PHE A 296 -20.06 4.23 -15.32
CA PHE A 296 -19.68 3.60 -16.58
C PHE A 296 -18.27 2.99 -16.48
N GLU A 297 -17.91 2.14 -17.43
CA GLU A 297 -16.64 1.43 -17.46
C GLU A 297 -15.86 1.80 -18.73
N PRO A 298 -14.87 2.69 -18.65
CA PRO A 298 -14.03 3.02 -19.79
C PRO A 298 -13.04 1.89 -20.09
N PRO A 299 -12.61 1.70 -21.37
CA PRO A 299 -11.59 0.74 -21.72
C PRO A 299 -10.21 1.15 -21.17
N GLY A 300 -9.45 0.17 -20.70
CA GLY A 300 -8.04 0.35 -20.32
C GLY A 300 -7.07 0.26 -21.49
N LEU A 301 -7.48 -0.43 -22.59
CA LEU A 301 -6.74 -0.51 -23.86
C LEU A 301 -7.35 0.46 -24.86
N ILE A 302 -6.54 1.38 -25.38
CA ILE A 302 -6.99 2.43 -26.29
C ILE A 302 -6.09 2.52 -27.51
N GLY A 303 -6.62 3.07 -28.62
CA GLY A 303 -5.90 3.14 -29.90
C GLY A 303 -4.86 4.24 -29.99
N ALA A 304 -4.91 5.23 -29.09
CA ALA A 304 -3.97 6.35 -29.04
C ALA A 304 -3.93 7.00 -27.67
N ALA A 305 -2.89 7.80 -27.40
CA ALA A 305 -2.75 8.56 -26.14
C ALA A 305 -3.92 9.53 -25.93
N SER A 306 -4.52 9.53 -24.75
CA SER A 306 -5.67 10.40 -24.40
C SER A 306 -5.27 11.79 -23.92
N GLU A 307 -4.05 11.95 -23.40
CA GLU A 307 -3.57 13.21 -22.79
C GLU A 307 -2.56 13.96 -23.68
N GLY A 308 -2.21 13.41 -24.84
CA GLY A 308 -1.23 14.03 -25.74
C GLY A 308 0.16 14.13 -25.11
N GLY A 309 1.04 13.15 -25.33
CA GLY A 309 2.39 13.21 -24.78
C GLY A 309 3.11 11.86 -24.76
N ALA A 310 4.42 11.91 -24.47
CA ALA A 310 5.32 10.77 -24.58
C ALA A 310 5.16 9.70 -23.47
N ASN A 311 4.35 9.93 -22.44
CA ASN A 311 4.32 9.10 -21.23
C ASN A 311 3.24 8.01 -21.27
N VAL A 312 3.16 7.25 -22.36
CA VAL A 312 2.21 6.14 -22.54
C VAL A 312 2.94 4.80 -22.63
N PHE A 313 2.35 3.77 -22.07
CA PHE A 313 2.75 2.39 -22.35
C PHE A 313 2.15 1.96 -23.69
N VAL A 314 3.02 1.74 -24.68
CA VAL A 314 2.63 1.26 -26.01
C VAL A 314 2.91 -0.23 -26.10
N MET A 315 1.97 -0.99 -26.67
CA MET A 315 2.11 -2.43 -26.83
C MET A 315 1.61 -2.90 -28.21
N PRO A 316 2.11 -4.03 -28.72
CA PRO A 316 1.55 -4.68 -29.90
C PRO A 316 0.09 -5.08 -29.67
N TYR A 317 -0.78 -4.82 -30.62
CA TYR A 317 -2.18 -5.24 -30.60
C TYR A 317 -2.56 -5.77 -31.99
N PHE A 318 -2.42 -7.08 -32.17
CA PHE A 318 -2.52 -7.72 -33.49
C PHE A 318 -1.61 -7.04 -34.51
N GLU A 319 -2.16 -6.51 -35.61
CA GLU A 319 -1.41 -5.78 -36.65
C GLU A 319 -1.24 -4.28 -36.38
N LYS A 320 -1.69 -3.79 -35.20
CA LYS A 320 -1.68 -2.38 -34.80
C LYS A 320 -0.92 -2.20 -33.48
N SER A 321 -0.80 -0.97 -33.06
CA SER A 321 -0.37 -0.62 -31.70
C SER A 321 -1.54 -0.20 -30.86
N ALA A 322 -1.52 -0.54 -29.58
CA ALA A 322 -2.42 -0.04 -28.54
C ALA A 322 -1.63 0.66 -27.45
N CYS A 323 -2.33 1.51 -26.69
CA CYS A 323 -1.79 2.14 -25.49
C CYS A 323 -2.60 1.73 -24.27
N LEU A 324 -1.96 1.74 -23.08
CA LEU A 324 -2.70 1.75 -21.82
C LEU A 324 -3.21 3.16 -21.54
N ALA A 325 -4.46 3.26 -21.07
CA ALA A 325 -5.15 4.54 -20.89
C ALA A 325 -4.52 5.38 -19.75
N GLN A 326 -4.14 6.62 -20.09
CA GLN A 326 -3.60 7.60 -19.13
C GLN A 326 -4.69 8.24 -18.27
N SER A 327 -5.94 8.24 -18.75
CA SER A 327 -7.15 8.69 -18.07
C SER A 327 -8.38 8.24 -18.84
N PRO A 328 -9.58 8.25 -18.25
CA PRO A 328 -10.83 8.03 -18.96
C PRO A 328 -11.36 9.28 -19.69
N GLN A 329 -10.56 10.35 -19.84
CA GLN A 329 -11.02 11.68 -20.26
C GLN A 329 -11.88 11.66 -21.53
N ILE A 330 -11.43 11.00 -22.59
CA ILE A 330 -12.15 10.92 -23.85
C ILE A 330 -13.51 10.22 -23.66
N TYR A 331 -13.51 9.12 -22.93
CA TYR A 331 -14.72 8.27 -22.78
C TYR A 331 -15.79 8.92 -21.91
N LYS A 332 -15.43 9.61 -20.82
CA LYS A 332 -16.42 10.31 -19.99
C LYS A 332 -17.07 11.47 -20.74
N GLN A 333 -16.36 12.12 -21.66
CA GLN A 333 -16.94 13.13 -22.55
C GLN A 333 -17.84 12.49 -23.64
N ILE A 334 -17.48 11.31 -24.13
CA ILE A 334 -18.33 10.55 -25.07
C ILE A 334 -19.68 10.18 -24.42
N GLU A 335 -19.67 9.82 -23.15
CA GLU A 335 -20.91 9.54 -22.40
C GLU A 335 -21.83 10.79 -22.30
N ILE A 336 -21.23 11.97 -22.07
CA ILE A 336 -21.98 13.24 -22.11
C ILE A 336 -22.51 13.53 -23.53
N ALA A 337 -21.69 13.35 -24.56
CA ALA A 337 -22.12 13.47 -25.96
C ALA A 337 -23.22 12.49 -26.31
N GLY A 338 -23.23 11.30 -25.68
CA GLY A 338 -24.28 10.27 -25.77
C GLY A 338 -25.58 10.59 -25.03
N GLY A 339 -25.67 11.78 -24.42
CA GLY A 339 -26.90 12.27 -23.76
C GLY A 339 -27.03 11.94 -22.27
N ARG A 340 -25.98 11.45 -21.62
CA ARG A 340 -25.96 11.32 -20.15
C ARG A 340 -25.57 12.65 -19.52
N LYS A 341 -26.35 13.13 -18.54
CA LYS A 341 -26.08 14.39 -17.87
C LYS A 341 -24.94 14.32 -16.87
N ARG A 342 -24.72 13.16 -16.23
CA ARG A 342 -23.79 12.95 -15.13
C ARG A 342 -23.25 11.55 -15.15
N VAL A 343 -21.92 11.39 -15.21
CA VAL A 343 -21.28 10.09 -15.24
C VAL A 343 -20.06 10.06 -14.33
N TYR A 344 -19.74 8.88 -13.80
CA TYR A 344 -18.51 8.65 -13.09
C TYR A 344 -17.93 7.27 -13.37
N CYS A 345 -16.64 7.10 -13.16
CA CYS A 345 -15.97 5.80 -13.21
C CYS A 345 -14.90 5.67 -12.13
N ILE A 346 -14.59 4.42 -11.78
CA ILE A 346 -13.52 4.04 -10.88
C ILE A 346 -12.69 2.99 -11.60
N GLY A 347 -11.46 3.29 -11.94
CA GLY A 347 -10.66 2.36 -12.75
C GLY A 347 -9.15 2.62 -12.69
N PRO A 348 -8.37 1.68 -13.24
CA PRO A 348 -6.92 1.84 -13.33
C PRO A 348 -6.57 2.92 -14.36
N VAL A 349 -5.51 3.66 -14.03
CA VAL A 349 -4.87 4.68 -14.86
C VAL A 349 -3.39 4.35 -14.97
N PHE A 350 -2.82 4.52 -16.15
CA PHE A 350 -1.46 4.12 -16.47
C PHE A 350 -0.64 5.32 -16.98
N ARG A 351 0.51 5.57 -16.38
CA ARG A 351 1.43 6.62 -16.80
C ARG A 351 2.85 6.07 -16.89
N ALA A 352 3.44 6.12 -18.09
CA ALA A 352 4.80 5.63 -18.34
C ALA A 352 5.87 6.67 -17.89
N GLU A 353 5.63 7.33 -16.78
CA GLU A 353 6.56 8.29 -16.20
C GLU A 353 7.73 7.56 -15.54
N ASN A 354 8.94 7.83 -16.01
CA ASN A 354 10.16 7.28 -15.39
C ASN A 354 10.53 8.11 -14.15
N SER A 355 9.59 8.22 -13.22
CA SER A 355 9.72 8.96 -11.98
C SER A 355 9.48 8.02 -10.80
N ASN A 356 10.45 7.89 -9.91
CA ASN A 356 10.36 7.06 -8.72
C ASN A 356 10.30 7.95 -7.49
N THR A 357 9.16 8.63 -7.31
CA THR A 357 8.92 9.53 -6.18
C THR A 357 7.79 9.03 -5.29
N PRO A 358 7.67 9.51 -4.05
CA PRO A 358 6.61 9.10 -3.13
C PRO A 358 5.19 9.40 -3.59
N ARG A 359 5.01 10.24 -4.60
CA ARG A 359 3.71 10.70 -5.11
C ARG A 359 3.31 10.13 -6.48
N HIS A 360 4.17 9.27 -7.07
CA HIS A 360 3.95 8.69 -8.40
C HIS A 360 3.96 7.16 -8.39
N MET A 361 3.10 6.60 -9.21
CA MET A 361 3.07 5.18 -9.57
C MET A 361 2.77 5.08 -11.06
N THR A 362 3.26 4.05 -11.71
CA THR A 362 2.99 3.80 -13.14
C THR A 362 1.60 3.24 -13.40
N GLU A 363 0.96 2.70 -12.35
CA GLU A 363 -0.43 2.27 -12.34
C GLU A 363 -1.07 2.70 -11.01
N PHE A 364 -2.18 3.42 -11.06
CA PHE A 364 -2.93 3.87 -9.89
C PHE A 364 -4.45 3.85 -10.16
N THR A 365 -5.25 4.09 -9.13
CA THR A 365 -6.71 4.14 -9.30
C THR A 365 -7.19 5.58 -9.44
N GLY A 366 -7.85 5.86 -10.56
CA GLY A 366 -8.58 7.11 -10.78
C GLY A 366 -10.02 7.01 -10.29
N LEU A 367 -10.51 8.10 -9.70
CA LEU A 367 -11.91 8.35 -9.38
C LEU A 367 -12.31 9.56 -10.24
N ASP A 368 -13.05 9.31 -11.29
CA ASP A 368 -13.35 10.31 -12.31
C ASP A 368 -14.84 10.60 -12.37
N LEU A 369 -15.20 11.86 -12.58
CA LEU A 369 -16.55 12.26 -12.93
C LEU A 369 -16.57 13.26 -14.08
N GLU A 370 -17.71 13.34 -14.77
CA GLU A 370 -18.01 14.35 -15.78
C GLU A 370 -19.49 14.69 -15.71
N MET A 371 -19.86 15.97 -15.90
CA MET A 371 -21.25 16.42 -15.85
C MET A 371 -21.53 17.58 -16.81
N GLU A 372 -22.76 17.68 -17.27
CA GLU A 372 -23.30 18.83 -17.99
C GLU A 372 -23.24 20.08 -17.10
N ILE A 373 -22.97 21.23 -17.69
CA ILE A 373 -22.96 22.55 -17.06
C ILE A 373 -24.17 23.32 -17.54
N GLU A 374 -24.98 23.84 -16.61
CA GLU A 374 -26.15 24.64 -16.93
C GLU A 374 -25.76 26.13 -17.04
N ASP A 375 -25.12 26.70 -16.03
CA ASP A 375 -24.77 28.13 -15.95
C ASP A 375 -23.25 28.39 -15.92
N SER A 376 -22.51 27.70 -15.07
CA SER A 376 -21.10 27.99 -14.81
C SER A 376 -20.27 26.74 -14.48
N TYR A 377 -18.98 26.74 -14.85
CA TYR A 377 -18.03 25.71 -14.47
C TYR A 377 -17.87 25.54 -12.94
N HIS A 378 -18.30 26.53 -12.16
CA HIS A 378 -18.32 26.44 -10.71
C HIS A 378 -19.21 25.28 -10.21
N GLU A 379 -20.27 24.91 -10.96
CA GLU A 379 -21.11 23.75 -10.62
C GLU A 379 -20.27 22.45 -10.54
N VAL A 380 -19.33 22.29 -11.46
CA VAL A 380 -18.43 21.13 -11.50
C VAL A 380 -17.42 21.17 -10.34
N ARG A 381 -16.84 22.34 -10.09
CA ARG A 381 -15.92 22.56 -8.96
C ARG A 381 -16.62 22.26 -7.64
N ASP A 382 -17.80 22.82 -7.44
CA ASP A 382 -18.58 22.68 -6.20
C ASP A 382 -19.05 21.22 -5.99
N MET A 383 -19.37 20.49 -7.08
CA MET A 383 -19.68 19.06 -7.02
C MET A 383 -18.46 18.23 -6.58
N LEU A 384 -17.27 18.48 -7.16
CA LEU A 384 -16.04 17.80 -6.79
C LEU A 384 -15.60 18.13 -5.36
N GLU A 385 -15.75 19.38 -4.94
CA GLU A 385 -15.52 19.80 -3.54
C GLU A 385 -16.44 19.06 -2.58
N ALA A 386 -17.73 19.02 -2.90
CA ALA A 386 -18.73 18.37 -2.06
C ALA A 386 -18.50 16.85 -1.92
N VAL A 387 -18.11 16.16 -3.00
CA VAL A 387 -17.79 14.73 -2.92
C VAL A 387 -16.54 14.48 -2.08
N LEU A 388 -15.52 15.33 -2.19
CA LEU A 388 -14.31 15.21 -1.37
C LEU A 388 -14.59 15.47 0.11
N LEU A 389 -15.34 16.52 0.44
CA LEU A 389 -15.76 16.80 1.82
C LEU A 389 -16.63 15.68 2.40
N HIS A 390 -17.50 15.07 1.58
CA HIS A 390 -18.27 13.89 1.99
C HIS A 390 -17.35 12.69 2.30
N ILE A 391 -16.33 12.46 1.47
CA ILE A 391 -15.33 11.41 1.71
C ILE A 391 -14.61 11.68 3.04
N PHE A 392 -14.08 12.87 3.26
CA PHE A 392 -13.30 13.18 4.46
C PHE A 392 -14.10 13.04 5.74
N ARG A 393 -15.33 13.57 5.76
CA ARG A 393 -16.26 13.44 6.89
C ARG A 393 -16.65 11.96 7.13
N GLY A 394 -16.95 11.25 6.04
CA GLY A 394 -17.29 9.83 6.12
C GLY A 394 -16.12 8.94 6.58
N LEU A 395 -14.88 9.27 6.23
CA LEU A 395 -13.69 8.57 6.74
C LEU A 395 -13.49 8.82 8.24
N ALA A 396 -13.64 10.06 8.70
CA ALA A 396 -13.55 10.40 10.11
C ALA A 396 -14.58 9.63 10.97
N GLU A 397 -15.80 9.45 10.44
CA GLU A 397 -16.88 8.72 11.12
C GLU A 397 -16.71 7.20 11.03
N ARG A 398 -16.53 6.66 9.81
CA ARG A 398 -16.59 5.21 9.56
C ARG A 398 -15.28 4.49 9.82
N CYS A 399 -14.15 5.20 9.83
CA CYS A 399 -12.80 4.65 9.95
C CYS A 399 -12.03 5.17 11.17
N ALA A 400 -12.71 5.68 12.20
CA ALA A 400 -12.08 6.27 13.38
C ALA A 400 -11.07 5.30 14.04
N ASP A 401 -11.44 4.03 14.24
CA ASP A 401 -10.57 3.01 14.83
C ASP A 401 -9.32 2.74 13.97
N GLN A 402 -9.51 2.65 12.63
CA GLN A 402 -8.42 2.42 11.69
C GLN A 402 -7.46 3.61 11.67
N ILE A 403 -7.99 4.83 11.63
CA ILE A 403 -7.20 6.06 11.66
C ILE A 403 -6.41 6.14 12.97
N ALA A 404 -7.03 5.84 14.11
CA ALA A 404 -6.36 5.81 15.40
C ALA A 404 -5.21 4.78 15.41
N LEU A 405 -5.45 3.56 14.89
CA LEU A 405 -4.42 2.53 14.75
C LEU A 405 -3.27 3.00 13.85
N ILE A 406 -3.58 3.58 12.68
CA ILE A 406 -2.56 4.07 11.75
C ILE A 406 -1.69 5.14 12.43
N ARG A 407 -2.29 6.05 13.19
CA ARG A 407 -1.55 7.10 13.92
C ARG A 407 -0.62 6.56 14.99
N THR A 408 -0.83 5.35 15.52
CA THR A 408 0.13 4.71 16.44
C THR A 408 1.41 4.26 15.74
N VAL A 409 1.37 4.06 14.40
CA VAL A 409 2.50 3.63 13.57
C VAL A 409 3.06 4.78 12.74
N TYR A 410 2.19 5.60 12.18
CA TYR A 410 2.48 6.82 11.42
C TYR A 410 1.90 8.02 12.17
N PRO A 411 2.60 8.56 13.17
CA PRO A 411 2.14 9.72 13.92
C PRO A 411 1.88 10.90 13.00
N SER A 412 0.72 11.51 13.13
CA SER A 412 0.33 12.66 12.30
C SER A 412 -0.65 13.55 13.04
N GLU A 413 -0.59 14.84 12.72
CA GLU A 413 -1.62 15.78 13.14
C GLU A 413 -2.96 15.48 12.46
N GLU A 414 -4.03 15.91 13.11
CA GLU A 414 -5.37 15.79 12.56
C GLU A 414 -5.49 16.53 11.23
N PHE A 415 -6.21 15.91 10.27
CA PHE A 415 -6.54 16.55 9.01
C PHE A 415 -7.60 17.62 9.24
N LEU A 416 -7.25 18.88 8.96
CA LEU A 416 -8.13 20.02 9.19
C LEU A 416 -9.05 20.23 7.99
N LEU A 417 -10.35 20.19 8.25
CA LEU A 417 -11.38 20.55 7.26
C LEU A 417 -11.80 21.99 7.43
N PRO A 418 -12.19 22.68 6.34
CA PRO A 418 -12.82 23.99 6.45
C PRO A 418 -14.14 23.86 7.20
N GLY A 419 -14.52 24.89 7.96
CA GLY A 419 -15.87 25.02 8.47
C GLY A 419 -16.88 25.21 7.32
N ASP A 420 -18.14 24.84 7.54
CA ASP A 420 -19.17 25.00 6.53
C ASP A 420 -19.28 26.47 6.05
N GLY A 421 -19.23 26.67 4.73
CA GLY A 421 -19.22 27.99 4.10
C GLY A 421 -17.90 28.76 4.26
N LYS A 422 -16.81 28.10 4.67
CA LYS A 422 -15.47 28.67 4.81
C LYS A 422 -14.44 27.92 3.94
N GLU A 423 -14.92 27.31 2.89
CA GLU A 423 -14.05 26.64 1.90
C GLU A 423 -13.10 27.67 1.30
N VAL A 424 -11.81 27.29 1.21
CA VAL A 424 -10.77 28.17 0.66
C VAL A 424 -10.66 27.93 -0.84
N ARG A 425 -11.09 28.90 -1.60
CA ARG A 425 -11.06 28.94 -3.06
C ARG A 425 -10.30 30.18 -3.49
N LEU A 426 -9.17 29.99 -4.15
CA LEU A 426 -8.28 31.03 -4.63
C LEU A 426 -8.04 30.86 -6.11
N THR A 427 -7.75 31.94 -6.80
CA THR A 427 -7.16 31.86 -8.13
C THR A 427 -5.69 31.46 -8.02
N PHE A 428 -5.13 30.89 -9.07
CA PHE A 428 -3.70 30.57 -9.15
C PHE A 428 -2.83 31.82 -8.85
N ALA A 429 -3.19 32.98 -9.42
CA ALA A 429 -2.50 34.23 -9.18
C ALA A 429 -2.55 34.68 -7.71
N GLU A 430 -3.68 34.47 -7.00
CA GLU A 430 -3.77 34.73 -5.56
C GLU A 430 -2.90 33.76 -4.76
N GLY A 431 -2.82 32.48 -5.15
CA GLY A 431 -1.92 31.51 -4.57
C GLY A 431 -0.45 31.91 -4.73
N GLN A 432 -0.05 32.33 -5.93
CA GLN A 432 1.30 32.84 -6.20
C GLN A 432 1.58 34.14 -5.42
N ALA A 433 0.59 35.02 -5.27
CA ALA A 433 0.74 36.23 -4.46
C ALA A 433 0.98 35.89 -2.97
N LEU A 434 0.31 34.88 -2.42
CA LEU A 434 0.57 34.38 -1.06
C LEU A 434 1.99 33.83 -0.92
N LEU A 435 2.47 33.06 -1.88
CA LEU A 435 3.85 32.55 -1.89
C LEU A 435 4.88 33.68 -1.90
N ARG A 436 4.67 34.71 -2.76
CA ARG A 436 5.54 35.88 -2.80
C ARG A 436 5.55 36.67 -1.49
N ALA A 437 4.39 36.78 -0.83
CA ALA A 437 4.23 37.59 0.37
C ALA A 437 4.69 36.87 1.66
N GLU A 438 4.31 35.61 1.82
CA GLU A 438 4.44 34.87 3.08
C GLU A 438 5.32 33.60 2.99
N GLY A 439 5.72 33.21 1.77
CA GLY A 439 6.54 32.03 1.52
C GLY A 439 8.03 32.21 1.82
N PRO A 440 8.82 31.14 1.67
CA PRO A 440 10.29 31.19 1.72
C PRO A 440 10.88 32.25 0.77
N GLU A 441 12.07 32.74 1.10
CA GLU A 441 12.72 33.81 0.31
C GLU A 441 12.94 33.41 -1.17
N GLU A 442 13.21 32.15 -1.43
CA GLU A 442 13.38 31.57 -2.77
C GLU A 442 12.12 31.70 -3.65
N PHE A 443 10.94 31.84 -3.06
CA PHE A 443 9.66 31.97 -3.77
C PHE A 443 9.15 33.43 -3.92
N ARG A 444 9.97 34.42 -3.57
CA ARG A 444 9.61 35.84 -3.69
C ARG A 444 9.34 36.31 -5.12
N ASN A 445 9.87 35.60 -6.11
CA ASN A 445 9.79 35.96 -7.53
C ASN A 445 9.06 34.91 -8.38
N VAL A 446 8.19 34.08 -7.78
CA VAL A 446 7.41 33.09 -8.56
C VAL A 446 6.49 33.78 -9.58
N SER A 447 6.37 33.17 -10.76
CA SER A 447 5.60 33.67 -11.88
C SER A 447 4.13 33.26 -11.80
N ASP A 448 3.23 34.11 -12.27
CA ASP A 448 1.81 33.77 -12.47
C ASP A 448 1.58 33.00 -13.81
N GLU A 449 2.60 32.87 -14.66
CA GLU A 449 2.51 32.23 -15.97
C GLU A 449 3.09 30.80 -16.02
N GLU A 450 3.76 30.38 -14.93
CA GLU A 450 4.37 29.06 -14.79
C GLU A 450 3.68 28.23 -13.73
N ASP A 451 3.57 26.91 -13.96
CA ASP A 451 2.95 25.99 -12.98
C ASP A 451 3.77 25.89 -11.70
N MET A 452 3.11 25.53 -10.59
CA MET A 452 3.77 25.37 -9.30
C MET A 452 4.62 24.10 -9.25
N SER A 453 5.83 24.25 -8.75
CA SER A 453 6.64 23.10 -8.37
C SER A 453 6.16 22.46 -7.04
N THR A 454 6.48 21.20 -6.79
CA THR A 454 6.12 20.52 -5.54
C THR A 454 6.56 21.27 -4.26
N PRO A 455 7.77 21.87 -4.17
CA PRO A 455 8.12 22.69 -3.02
C PRO A 455 7.22 23.92 -2.85
N GLN A 456 6.81 24.57 -3.95
CA GLN A 456 5.88 25.71 -3.92
C GLN A 456 4.48 25.29 -3.45
N GLU A 457 3.96 24.15 -3.94
CA GLU A 457 2.68 23.60 -3.48
C GLU A 457 2.69 23.36 -1.97
N LYS A 458 3.75 22.71 -1.44
CA LYS A 458 3.90 22.45 0.00
C LYS A 458 3.98 23.74 0.82
N ALA A 459 4.74 24.72 0.35
CA ALA A 459 4.86 26.01 1.03
C ALA A 459 3.52 26.74 1.06
N LEU A 460 2.79 26.76 -0.07
CA LEU A 460 1.44 27.34 -0.12
C LEU A 460 0.48 26.62 0.84
N GLY A 461 0.51 25.28 0.87
CA GLY A 461 -0.28 24.49 1.80
C GLY A 461 -0.03 24.84 3.27
N ALA A 462 1.23 25.04 3.66
CA ALA A 462 1.60 25.47 5.00
C ALA A 462 1.06 26.89 5.34
N ILE A 463 1.11 27.81 4.37
CA ILE A 463 0.52 29.15 4.51
C ILE A 463 -1.00 29.07 4.69
N ILE A 464 -1.68 28.27 3.83
CA ILE A 464 -3.14 28.08 3.88
C ILE A 464 -3.54 27.47 5.22
N ARG A 465 -2.85 26.42 5.68
CA ARG A 465 -3.13 25.79 6.98
C ARG A 465 -3.02 26.79 8.13
N LYS A 466 -1.98 27.61 8.13
CA LYS A 466 -1.75 28.62 9.16
C LYS A 466 -2.80 29.73 9.13
N LYS A 467 -3.16 30.21 7.94
CA LYS A 467 -4.01 31.39 7.73
C LYS A 467 -5.49 31.07 7.81
N TYR A 468 -5.90 29.94 7.23
CA TYR A 468 -7.32 29.56 7.08
C TYR A 468 -7.73 28.35 7.92
N HIS A 469 -6.79 27.75 8.67
CA HIS A 469 -7.03 26.58 9.52
C HIS A 469 -7.66 25.40 8.76
N THR A 470 -7.17 25.12 7.55
CA THR A 470 -7.60 24.01 6.71
C THR A 470 -6.41 23.38 6.00
N ASP A 471 -6.47 22.05 5.81
CA ASP A 471 -5.54 21.29 4.97
C ASP A 471 -6.06 21.13 3.53
N PHE A 472 -7.29 21.58 3.25
CA PHE A 472 -7.97 21.38 2.00
C PHE A 472 -8.34 22.70 1.35
N TYR A 473 -7.97 22.91 0.08
CA TYR A 473 -8.27 24.13 -0.68
C TYR A 473 -8.27 23.89 -2.18
N VAL A 474 -8.75 24.87 -2.93
CA VAL A 474 -8.86 24.85 -4.39
C VAL A 474 -8.11 26.03 -4.97
N LEU A 475 -7.40 25.79 -6.06
CA LEU A 475 -6.91 26.85 -6.96
C LEU A 475 -7.63 26.72 -8.30
N ASP A 476 -8.05 27.85 -8.90
CA ASP A 476 -8.57 27.90 -10.27
C ASP A 476 -7.86 28.97 -11.12
N LYS A 477 -8.32 29.17 -12.35
CA LYS A 477 -7.75 30.18 -13.27
C LYS A 477 -6.25 29.98 -13.53
N PHE A 478 -5.86 28.74 -13.81
CA PHE A 478 -4.49 28.41 -14.15
C PHE A 478 -4.06 29.00 -15.50
N PRO A 479 -2.75 29.29 -15.69
CA PRO A 479 -2.24 29.80 -16.94
C PRO A 479 -2.49 28.80 -18.09
N GLU A 480 -2.78 29.34 -19.27
CA GLU A 480 -3.15 28.56 -20.46
C GLU A 480 -2.08 27.53 -20.88
N GLY A 481 -0.82 27.89 -20.72
CA GLY A 481 0.31 27.05 -21.06
C GLY A 481 0.34 25.72 -20.31
N ALA A 482 -0.08 25.72 -19.04
CA ALA A 482 -0.01 24.58 -18.14
C ALA A 482 -1.15 23.55 -18.34
N ARG A 483 -2.12 23.80 -19.23
CA ARG A 483 -3.34 22.98 -19.31
C ARG A 483 -3.47 22.21 -20.63
N PRO A 484 -4.12 21.02 -20.63
CA PRO A 484 -4.28 20.18 -21.82
C PRO A 484 -5.17 20.85 -22.89
N PHE A 485 -5.15 20.28 -24.11
CA PHE A 485 -5.83 20.84 -25.28
C PHE A 485 -7.35 20.90 -25.16
N TYR A 486 -7.97 20.06 -24.34
CA TYR A 486 -9.42 20.01 -24.14
C TYR A 486 -9.95 21.03 -23.10
N ALA A 487 -9.05 21.73 -22.39
CA ALA A 487 -9.42 22.73 -21.41
C ALA A 487 -9.85 24.06 -22.07
N ILE A 488 -10.99 24.61 -21.66
CA ILE A 488 -11.49 25.86 -22.21
C ILE A 488 -10.76 27.07 -21.62
N GLU A 489 -10.44 28.04 -22.48
CA GLU A 489 -9.93 29.35 -22.04
C GLU A 489 -11.03 30.15 -21.33
N ASP A 490 -10.66 31.01 -20.38
CA ASP A 490 -11.59 31.96 -19.78
C ASP A 490 -12.03 33.00 -20.84
N PRO A 491 -13.35 33.13 -21.09
CA PRO A 491 -13.83 34.10 -22.08
C PRO A 491 -13.47 35.54 -21.76
N GLU A 492 -13.29 35.91 -20.49
CA GLU A 492 -12.92 37.25 -20.05
C GLU A 492 -11.42 37.50 -20.07
N ASN A 493 -10.62 36.44 -19.90
CA ASN A 493 -9.16 36.50 -19.89
C ASN A 493 -8.51 35.27 -20.58
N PRO A 494 -8.27 35.32 -21.89
CA PRO A 494 -7.72 34.16 -22.64
C PRO A 494 -6.32 33.70 -22.21
N LYS A 495 -5.63 34.42 -21.32
CA LYS A 495 -4.33 34.00 -20.76
C LYS A 495 -4.49 32.92 -19.68
N VAL A 496 -5.68 32.78 -19.14
CA VAL A 496 -6.02 31.77 -18.14
C VAL A 496 -7.14 30.86 -18.65
N THR A 497 -7.35 29.78 -17.95
CA THR A 497 -8.33 28.75 -18.30
C THR A 497 -9.29 28.54 -17.12
N ASN A 498 -10.42 27.84 -17.33
CA ASN A 498 -11.40 27.46 -16.31
C ASN A 498 -11.13 26.11 -15.60
N PRO A 499 -10.03 25.41 -15.76
CA PRO A 499 -9.58 24.35 -14.87
C PRO A 499 -9.31 24.83 -13.45
N PHE A 500 -9.39 23.84 -12.55
CA PHE A 500 -9.13 23.99 -11.13
C PHE A 500 -8.45 22.73 -10.60
N ASP A 501 -7.60 22.89 -9.59
CA ASP A 501 -6.95 21.80 -8.87
C ASP A 501 -7.29 21.85 -7.39
N PHE A 502 -7.46 20.67 -6.78
CA PHE A 502 -7.70 20.54 -5.35
C PHE A 502 -6.45 20.00 -4.66
N PHE A 503 -6.17 20.58 -3.51
CA PHE A 503 -4.97 20.30 -2.75
C PHE A 503 -5.31 19.80 -1.35
N MET A 504 -4.49 18.83 -0.89
CA MET A 504 -4.49 18.35 0.48
C MET A 504 -3.07 18.45 1.04
N ARG A 505 -2.93 19.12 2.20
CA ARG A 505 -1.60 19.33 2.84
C ARG A 505 -0.56 19.86 1.85
N GLY A 506 -0.97 20.78 0.97
CA GLY A 506 -0.10 21.36 -0.04
C GLY A 506 0.34 20.39 -1.15
N GLN A 507 -0.46 19.41 -1.47
CA GLN A 507 -0.20 18.50 -2.58
C GLN A 507 -1.47 18.28 -3.40
N GLU A 508 -1.35 18.36 -4.72
CA GLU A 508 -2.45 18.13 -5.66
C GLU A 508 -2.99 16.70 -5.53
N ILE A 509 -4.33 16.59 -5.42
CA ILE A 509 -5.07 15.31 -5.39
C ILE A 509 -6.01 15.14 -6.57
N LEU A 510 -6.40 16.24 -7.22
CA LEU A 510 -7.39 16.29 -8.28
C LEU A 510 -7.07 17.42 -9.24
N SER A 511 -7.20 17.14 -10.54
CA SER A 511 -7.28 18.16 -11.58
C SER A 511 -8.61 18.04 -12.33
N GLY A 512 -9.25 19.17 -12.58
CA GLY A 512 -10.54 19.24 -13.23
C GLY A 512 -10.76 20.54 -14.01
N GLY A 513 -11.93 20.69 -14.63
CA GLY A 513 -12.30 21.91 -15.32
C GLY A 513 -13.39 21.75 -16.35
N GLN A 514 -13.81 22.87 -16.91
CA GLN A 514 -14.70 22.93 -18.06
C GLN A 514 -13.99 22.50 -19.34
N ARG A 515 -14.71 21.78 -20.21
CA ARG A 515 -14.18 21.24 -21.47
C ARG A 515 -14.62 22.11 -22.67
N ILE A 516 -13.81 22.05 -23.71
CA ILE A 516 -14.21 22.60 -25.01
C ILE A 516 -15.21 21.61 -25.64
N HIS A 517 -16.44 22.09 -25.92
CA HIS A 517 -17.52 21.28 -26.49
C HIS A 517 -17.84 21.63 -27.95
N VAL A 518 -17.27 22.75 -28.46
CA VAL A 518 -17.45 23.19 -29.85
C VAL A 518 -16.31 22.60 -30.70
N PRO A 519 -16.61 21.78 -31.73
CA PRO A 519 -15.58 21.03 -32.47
C PRO A 519 -14.56 21.92 -33.19
N THR A 520 -14.96 23.07 -33.73
CA THR A 520 -14.04 24.01 -34.42
C THR A 520 -13.07 24.64 -33.42
N THR A 521 -13.51 25.00 -32.24
CA THR A 521 -12.69 25.55 -31.16
C THR A 521 -11.72 24.46 -30.64
N LEU A 522 -12.22 23.23 -30.48
CA LEU A 522 -11.43 22.09 -30.04
C LEU A 522 -10.27 21.80 -31.01
N GLU A 523 -10.54 21.78 -32.32
CA GLU A 523 -9.48 21.59 -33.33
C GLU A 523 -8.45 22.73 -33.34
N ALA A 524 -8.91 23.97 -33.23
CA ALA A 524 -8.01 25.11 -33.15
C ALA A 524 -7.06 24.99 -31.97
N ARG A 525 -7.60 24.54 -30.82
CA ARG A 525 -6.84 24.32 -29.58
C ARG A 525 -5.85 23.16 -29.72
N ILE A 526 -6.24 22.04 -30.32
CA ILE A 526 -5.39 20.89 -30.60
C ILE A 526 -4.21 21.34 -31.43
N ARG A 527 -4.43 22.10 -32.51
CA ARG A 527 -3.35 22.65 -33.37
C ARG A 527 -2.46 23.63 -32.61
N LYS A 528 -3.04 24.52 -31.78
CA LYS A 528 -2.27 25.44 -30.94
C LYS A 528 -1.31 24.73 -30.00
N LYS A 529 -1.68 23.54 -29.50
CA LYS A 529 -0.82 22.66 -28.67
C LYS A 529 0.13 21.79 -29.48
N GLY A 530 0.26 21.99 -30.79
CA GLY A 530 1.20 21.27 -31.66
C GLY A 530 0.77 19.83 -31.99
N ILE A 531 -0.49 19.47 -31.77
CA ILE A 531 -1.05 18.15 -32.06
C ILE A 531 -1.77 18.21 -33.41
N ASP A 532 -1.62 17.16 -34.23
CA ASP A 532 -2.37 17.02 -35.48
C ASP A 532 -3.78 16.48 -35.19
N PRO A 533 -4.86 17.26 -35.47
CA PRO A 533 -6.23 16.81 -35.29
C PRO A 533 -6.64 15.61 -36.13
N SER A 534 -5.86 15.29 -37.19
CA SER A 534 -6.10 14.13 -38.07
C SER A 534 -5.41 12.86 -37.60
N SER A 535 -4.59 12.92 -36.54
CA SER A 535 -3.90 11.77 -36.00
C SER A 535 -4.89 10.75 -35.40
N PRO A 536 -4.62 9.44 -35.53
CA PRO A 536 -5.48 8.40 -34.96
C PRO A 536 -5.75 8.62 -33.47
N GLY A 537 -6.98 8.41 -33.04
CA GLY A 537 -7.46 8.66 -31.67
C GLY A 537 -7.90 10.10 -31.42
N ILE A 538 -7.14 11.10 -31.87
CA ILE A 538 -7.54 12.52 -31.79
C ILE A 538 -8.65 12.82 -32.81
N LYS A 539 -8.51 12.30 -34.03
CA LYS A 539 -9.54 12.45 -35.07
C LYS A 539 -10.87 11.86 -34.61
N GLU A 540 -10.87 10.64 -34.12
CA GLU A 540 -12.07 9.95 -33.64
C GLU A 540 -12.69 10.68 -32.44
N TYR A 541 -11.88 11.25 -31.54
CA TYR A 541 -12.37 12.09 -30.45
C TYR A 541 -13.06 13.36 -30.95
N VAL A 542 -12.45 14.11 -31.88
CA VAL A 542 -13.04 15.32 -32.47
C VAL A 542 -14.33 14.97 -33.25
N ASP A 543 -14.36 13.86 -33.95
CA ASP A 543 -15.51 13.40 -34.72
C ASP A 543 -16.75 13.13 -33.85
N VAL A 544 -16.58 12.77 -32.58
CA VAL A 544 -17.72 12.67 -31.62
C VAL A 544 -18.44 14.02 -31.51
N PHE A 545 -17.69 15.11 -31.34
CA PHE A 545 -18.26 16.48 -31.21
C PHE A 545 -18.84 17.00 -32.53
N ARG A 546 -18.45 16.46 -33.67
CA ARG A 546 -19.00 16.77 -34.98
C ARG A 546 -20.27 16.00 -35.30
N SER A 547 -20.42 14.81 -34.70
CA SER A 547 -21.54 13.90 -34.99
C SER A 547 -22.86 14.35 -34.40
N ALA A 548 -22.83 15.11 -33.30
CA ALA A 548 -24.01 15.61 -32.60
C ALA A 548 -23.68 16.92 -31.83
N GLY A 549 -24.70 17.68 -31.46
CA GLY A 549 -24.52 18.81 -30.53
C GLY A 549 -24.17 18.27 -29.14
N VAL A 550 -23.04 18.72 -28.60
CA VAL A 550 -22.58 18.35 -27.26
C VAL A 550 -22.79 19.52 -26.30
N PRO A 551 -23.47 19.34 -25.16
CA PRO A 551 -23.68 20.43 -24.22
C PRO A 551 -22.38 20.90 -23.56
N PRO A 552 -22.33 22.11 -23.00
CA PRO A 552 -21.28 22.52 -22.08
C PRO A 552 -21.13 21.49 -20.95
N HIS A 553 -19.91 21.08 -20.66
CA HIS A 553 -19.65 20.06 -19.65
C HIS A 553 -18.29 20.23 -19.02
N GLY A 554 -18.10 19.58 -17.89
CA GLY A 554 -16.84 19.56 -17.18
C GLY A 554 -16.77 18.42 -16.19
N GLY A 555 -15.58 18.20 -15.67
CA GLY A 555 -15.33 17.13 -14.72
C GLY A 555 -13.94 17.18 -14.14
N GLY A 556 -13.56 16.15 -13.42
CA GLY A 556 -12.24 16.01 -12.85
C GLY A 556 -11.86 14.55 -12.60
N GLY A 557 -10.56 14.35 -12.43
CA GLY A 557 -9.98 13.06 -12.05
C GLY A 557 -9.26 13.18 -10.71
N ILE A 558 -9.61 12.31 -9.77
CA ILE A 558 -9.06 12.26 -8.41
C ILE A 558 -8.13 11.06 -8.32
N GLY A 559 -6.91 11.28 -7.83
CA GLY A 559 -6.00 10.19 -7.50
C GLY A 559 -6.37 9.54 -6.16
N LEU A 560 -7.03 8.36 -6.17
CA LEU A 560 -7.44 7.66 -4.94
C LEU A 560 -6.26 7.46 -3.98
N ASP A 561 -5.11 7.06 -4.51
CA ASP A 561 -3.92 6.78 -3.71
C ASP A 561 -3.38 8.04 -3.02
N ARG A 562 -3.43 9.20 -3.70
CA ARG A 562 -3.05 10.49 -3.13
C ARG A 562 -4.03 10.93 -2.02
N VAL A 563 -5.33 10.81 -2.26
CA VAL A 563 -6.36 11.14 -1.25
C VAL A 563 -6.13 10.36 0.03
N VAL A 564 -5.94 9.05 -0.05
CA VAL A 564 -5.71 8.19 1.12
C VAL A 564 -4.38 8.53 1.80
N ALA A 565 -3.30 8.68 1.02
CA ALA A 565 -1.97 8.98 1.56
C ALA A 565 -1.95 10.31 2.32
N TRP A 566 -2.48 11.37 1.72
CA TRP A 566 -2.43 12.71 2.31
C TRP A 566 -3.46 12.91 3.42
N TYR A 567 -4.58 12.21 3.37
CA TYR A 567 -5.54 12.19 4.49
C TYR A 567 -4.91 11.57 5.75
N LEU A 568 -4.17 10.49 5.59
CA LEU A 568 -3.49 9.76 6.66
C LEU A 568 -2.07 10.31 6.97
N ASN A 569 -1.61 11.31 6.23
CA ASN A 569 -0.24 11.83 6.28
C ASN A 569 0.83 10.75 6.14
N LEU A 570 0.65 9.84 5.19
CA LEU A 570 1.62 8.79 4.90
C LEU A 570 2.79 9.32 4.05
N PRO A 571 4.00 8.79 4.22
CA PRO A 571 5.18 9.28 3.50
C PRO A 571 5.16 8.95 1.99
N SER A 572 4.34 8.00 1.55
CA SER A 572 4.30 7.58 0.15
C SER A 572 2.94 6.97 -0.24
N VAL A 573 2.50 7.24 -1.47
CA VAL A 573 1.33 6.59 -2.09
C VAL A 573 1.52 5.08 -2.28
N HIS A 574 2.76 4.58 -2.27
CA HIS A 574 3.06 3.15 -2.36
C HIS A 574 2.47 2.35 -1.19
N LEU A 575 2.27 2.97 -0.02
CA LEU A 575 1.64 2.35 1.15
C LEU A 575 0.13 2.17 0.99
N THR A 576 -0.51 2.93 0.11
CA THR A 576 -1.95 2.91 -0.10
C THR A 576 -2.40 1.97 -1.20
N SER A 577 -1.52 1.65 -2.16
CA SER A 577 -1.82 0.69 -3.21
C SER A 577 -1.72 -0.74 -2.70
N TYR A 578 -2.64 -1.61 -3.13
CA TYR A 578 -2.55 -3.04 -2.81
C TYR A 578 -1.32 -3.72 -3.42
N TYR A 579 -0.91 -3.28 -4.61
CA TYR A 579 0.21 -3.80 -5.37
C TYR A 579 0.84 -2.65 -6.17
N PRO A 580 1.67 -1.80 -5.55
CA PRO A 580 2.22 -0.63 -6.20
C PRO A 580 3.08 -1.02 -7.41
N ARG A 581 2.91 -0.29 -8.51
CA ARG A 581 3.71 -0.40 -9.72
C ARG A 581 4.55 0.84 -9.90
N THR A 582 5.84 0.65 -10.05
CA THR A 582 6.82 1.72 -10.25
C THR A 582 7.76 1.33 -11.39
N PRO A 583 8.60 2.26 -11.92
CA PRO A 583 9.61 1.89 -12.91
C PRO A 583 10.53 0.75 -12.47
N LYS A 584 10.75 0.59 -11.16
CA LYS A 584 11.61 -0.45 -10.57
C LYS A 584 10.85 -1.72 -10.15
N ARG A 585 9.50 -1.71 -10.14
CA ARG A 585 8.72 -2.84 -9.64
C ARG A 585 7.49 -3.15 -10.50
N LEU A 586 7.50 -4.33 -11.10
CA LEU A 586 6.37 -4.90 -11.85
C LEU A 586 5.84 -6.20 -11.22
N LEU A 587 6.69 -6.95 -10.54
CA LEU A 587 6.31 -8.20 -9.84
C LEU A 587 5.55 -7.90 -8.55
N PRO A 588 4.69 -8.85 -8.09
CA PRO A 588 3.99 -8.77 -6.81
C PRO A 588 4.96 -8.57 -5.65
#